data_f1bd974e5dca4c593964790443823226
#
_entry.id   f1bd974e5dca4c593964790443823226
#
_cell.length_a   1.000
_cell.length_b   1.000
_cell.length_c   1.000
_cell.angle_alpha   90.00
_cell.angle_beta   90.00
_cell.angle_gamma   90.00
#
_symmetry.space_group_name_H-M   'P 1'
#
loop_
_entity.id
_entity.type
_entity.pdbx_description
1 polymer ?
#
loop_
_entity_poly.entity_id
_entity_poly.type
_entity_poly.pdbx_seq_one_letter_code
_entity_poly.pdbx_strand_id
1 'polypeptide(L)'
;MSPAQMERLSRAHVLLLGLGGVGGHAAEALARGGVGRLIVVDHDVVQASNINRQAIAFESTVGQRKVDVMAAMVGDINPGCRAFAHDAFVLAENLVALYETCLEEAGGRIDYVVDAIDTVSTKLALAALAQERGFELISSMGGAKKIHPECLRIADVHKTVNCSLARIMRKECRKRGIRHLRVLYSCEEPVRIAAAPGAARSERSDLGTASFMPPIMGQMIAGEVLRHISCLLYTSPSPRDPKTS
;
A
#
# COMPACT_ATOMS: atom_id res chain seq x y z
N MET A 1 -13.08 17.69 4.66
CA MET A 1 -13.86 17.06 3.57
C MET A 1 -15.32 17.49 3.70
N SER A 2 -16.03 17.66 2.56
CA SER A 2 -17.45 17.97 2.57
C SER A 2 -18.30 16.72 2.94
N PRO A 3 -19.58 16.89 3.35
CA PRO A 3 -20.47 15.75 3.60
C PRO A 3 -20.57 14.78 2.41
N ALA A 4 -20.66 15.30 1.19
CA ALA A 4 -20.71 14.48 -0.02
C ALA A 4 -19.42 13.68 -0.28
N GLN A 5 -18.27 14.19 0.13
CA GLN A 5 -16.99 13.48 0.05
C GLN A 5 -16.93 12.35 1.11
N MET A 6 -17.41 12.64 2.32
CA MET A 6 -17.49 11.61 3.38
C MET A 6 -18.47 10.50 3.00
N GLU A 7 -19.61 10.84 2.38
CA GLU A 7 -20.56 9.85 1.88
C GLU A 7 -19.95 8.94 0.80
N ARG A 8 -19.14 9.48 -0.11
CA ARG A 8 -18.41 8.66 -1.09
C ARG A 8 -17.44 7.69 -0.42
N LEU A 9 -16.69 8.16 0.57
CA LEU A 9 -15.75 7.32 1.32
C LEU A 9 -16.49 6.22 2.11
N SER A 10 -17.62 6.53 2.76
CA SER A 10 -18.38 5.54 3.50
C SER A 10 -19.02 4.44 2.63
N ARG A 11 -19.10 4.65 1.32
CA ARG A 11 -19.53 3.66 0.33
C ARG A 11 -18.39 2.99 -0.42
N ALA A 12 -17.17 3.40 -0.16
CA ALA A 12 -15.99 2.89 -0.88
C ALA A 12 -15.53 1.53 -0.36
N HIS A 13 -15.07 0.71 -1.28
CA HIS A 13 -14.52 -0.62 -1.03
C HIS A 13 -13.04 -0.64 -1.46
N VAL A 14 -12.14 -0.89 -0.53
CA VAL A 14 -10.70 -0.93 -0.77
C VAL A 14 -10.17 -2.33 -0.47
N LEU A 15 -9.49 -2.93 -1.43
CA LEU A 15 -8.73 -4.16 -1.26
C LEU A 15 -7.28 -3.82 -0.92
N LEU A 16 -6.76 -4.38 0.17
CA LEU A 16 -5.40 -4.16 0.62
C LEU A 16 -4.67 -5.49 0.75
N LEU A 17 -3.61 -5.64 -0.02
CA LEU A 17 -2.78 -6.85 -0.09
C LEU A 17 -1.47 -6.61 0.65
N GLY A 18 -1.27 -7.34 1.77
CA GLY A 18 -0.12 -7.28 2.67
C GLY A 18 -0.33 -6.33 3.85
N LEU A 19 -0.22 -6.85 5.08
CA LEU A 19 -0.36 -6.12 6.35
C LEU A 19 0.96 -5.91 7.09
N GLY A 20 2.04 -5.73 6.33
CA GLY A 20 3.33 -5.34 6.87
C GLY A 20 3.36 -3.89 7.37
N GLY A 21 4.57 -3.33 7.51
CA GLY A 21 4.76 -1.96 8.01
C GLY A 21 4.07 -0.88 7.18
N VAL A 22 3.95 -1.05 5.86
CA VAL A 22 3.26 -0.09 4.98
C VAL A 22 1.76 -0.36 4.97
N GLY A 23 1.36 -1.61 4.67
CA GLY A 23 -0.05 -1.95 4.50
C GLY A 23 -0.86 -1.81 5.79
N GLY A 24 -0.31 -2.19 6.95
CA GLY A 24 -0.98 -2.01 8.23
C GLY A 24 -1.31 -0.55 8.53
N HIS A 25 -0.36 0.36 8.32
CA HIS A 25 -0.60 1.80 8.51
C HIS A 25 -1.50 2.41 7.42
N ALA A 26 -1.49 1.84 6.21
CA ALA A 26 -2.45 2.25 5.18
C ALA A 26 -3.88 1.84 5.56
N ALA A 27 -4.09 0.61 6.06
CA ALA A 27 -5.40 0.13 6.51
C ALA A 27 -5.94 0.97 7.67
N GLU A 28 -5.11 1.25 8.68
CA GLU A 28 -5.45 2.15 9.78
C GLU A 28 -5.92 3.52 9.28
N ALA A 29 -5.12 4.14 8.40
CA ALA A 29 -5.43 5.47 7.89
C ALA A 29 -6.69 5.49 7.02
N LEU A 30 -6.97 4.44 6.24
CA LEU A 30 -8.19 4.29 5.45
C LEU A 30 -9.42 4.15 6.34
N ALA A 31 -9.34 3.36 7.42
CA ALA A 31 -10.41 3.23 8.42
C ALA A 31 -10.73 4.58 9.08
N ARG A 32 -9.69 5.31 9.54
CA ARG A 32 -9.81 6.67 10.11
C ARG A 32 -10.36 7.68 9.09
N GLY A 33 -10.04 7.49 7.80
CA GLY A 33 -10.51 8.30 6.69
C GLY A 33 -11.97 8.08 6.31
N GLY A 34 -12.66 7.10 6.91
CA GLY A 34 -14.08 6.86 6.71
C GLY A 34 -14.41 5.92 5.55
N VAL A 35 -13.47 5.08 5.09
CA VAL A 35 -13.75 4.03 4.09
C VAL A 35 -14.77 3.04 4.65
N GLY A 36 -15.78 2.69 3.85
CA GLY A 36 -16.89 1.85 4.29
C GLY A 36 -16.59 0.36 4.31
N ARG A 37 -15.68 -0.11 3.44
CA ARG A 37 -15.23 -1.52 3.42
C ARG A 37 -13.72 -1.61 3.20
N LEU A 38 -13.07 -2.43 4.02
CA LEU A 38 -11.68 -2.83 3.86
C LEU A 38 -11.61 -4.35 3.74
N ILE A 39 -11.12 -4.84 2.61
CA ILE A 39 -10.79 -6.24 2.41
C ILE A 39 -9.26 -6.34 2.62
N VAL A 40 -8.82 -7.05 3.63
CA VAL A 40 -7.41 -7.17 3.98
C VAL A 40 -6.92 -8.60 3.80
N VAL A 41 -5.81 -8.75 3.13
CA VAL A 41 -5.22 -10.06 2.80
C VAL A 41 -3.78 -10.12 3.29
N ASP A 42 -3.48 -11.08 4.13
CA ASP A 42 -2.12 -11.40 4.60
C ASP A 42 -2.14 -12.83 5.15
N HIS A 43 -1.04 -13.56 5.11
CA HIS A 43 -0.94 -14.94 5.63
C HIS A 43 -0.10 -15.06 6.88
N ASP A 44 0.51 -13.95 7.31
CA ASP A 44 1.44 -13.96 8.44
C ASP A 44 0.72 -13.87 9.79
N VAL A 45 1.45 -14.30 10.80
CA VAL A 45 1.18 -13.97 12.20
C VAL A 45 2.05 -12.79 12.64
N VAL A 46 1.59 -12.07 13.65
CA VAL A 46 2.36 -11.00 14.29
C VAL A 46 3.57 -11.61 14.99
N GLN A 47 4.74 -11.06 14.74
CA GLN A 47 6.01 -11.46 15.34
C GLN A 47 6.58 -10.32 16.19
N ALA A 48 7.36 -10.64 17.24
CA ALA A 48 8.03 -9.64 18.08
C ALA A 48 8.92 -8.69 17.25
N SER A 49 9.57 -9.19 16.17
CA SER A 49 10.37 -8.39 15.23
C SER A 49 9.55 -7.40 14.39
N ASN A 50 8.23 -7.45 14.44
CA ASN A 50 7.35 -6.53 13.73
C ASN A 50 7.00 -5.28 14.55
N ILE A 51 7.17 -5.33 15.88
CA ILE A 51 6.74 -4.29 16.82
C ILE A 51 7.37 -2.93 16.48
N ASN A 52 8.57 -2.93 15.96
CA ASN A 52 9.28 -1.70 15.64
C ASN A 52 8.64 -0.85 14.52
N ARG A 53 7.71 -1.44 13.70
CA ARG A 53 7.20 -0.73 12.51
C ARG A 53 5.82 -1.11 11.99
N GLN A 54 5.15 -2.11 12.55
CA GLN A 54 3.82 -2.55 12.08
C GLN A 54 2.72 -2.06 13.04
N ALA A 55 1.66 -1.44 12.49
CA ALA A 55 0.56 -0.84 13.25
C ALA A 55 -0.15 -1.81 14.21
N ILE A 56 -0.20 -3.09 13.84
CA ILE A 56 -0.91 -4.15 14.57
C ILE A 56 -0.01 -4.96 15.51
N ALA A 57 1.29 -4.64 15.55
CA ALA A 57 2.26 -5.43 16.30
C ALA A 57 2.53 -4.82 17.68
N PHE A 58 2.03 -5.50 18.69
CA PHE A 58 2.22 -5.21 20.12
C PHE A 58 2.60 -6.51 20.83
N GLU A 59 3.17 -6.44 22.03
CA GLU A 59 3.43 -7.63 22.84
C GLU A 59 2.17 -8.50 23.02
N SER A 60 1.00 -7.85 23.19
CA SER A 60 -0.29 -8.53 23.37
C SER A 60 -0.84 -9.19 22.10
N THR A 61 -0.33 -8.86 20.91
CA THR A 61 -0.80 -9.41 19.63
C THR A 61 0.16 -10.41 19.01
N VAL A 62 1.37 -10.61 19.59
CA VAL A 62 2.34 -11.60 19.08
C VAL A 62 1.70 -13.00 19.02
N GLY A 63 1.86 -13.67 17.87
CA GLY A 63 1.30 -15.00 17.60
C GLY A 63 -0.12 -14.98 17.01
N GLN A 64 -0.81 -13.84 16.97
CA GLN A 64 -2.14 -13.72 16.36
C GLN A 64 -2.00 -13.48 14.84
N ARG A 65 -2.99 -13.92 14.06
CA ARG A 65 -3.01 -13.65 12.61
C ARG A 65 -3.15 -12.16 12.36
N LYS A 66 -2.32 -11.61 11.46
CA LYS A 66 -2.32 -10.18 11.16
C LYS A 66 -3.68 -9.68 10.67
N VAL A 67 -4.38 -10.48 9.86
CA VAL A 67 -5.68 -10.11 9.31
C VAL A 67 -6.75 -9.97 10.40
N ASP A 68 -6.73 -10.83 11.43
CA ASP A 68 -7.70 -10.78 12.53
C ASP A 68 -7.45 -9.56 13.42
N VAL A 69 -6.18 -9.31 13.77
CA VAL A 69 -5.79 -8.14 14.56
C VAL A 69 -6.15 -6.85 13.81
N MET A 70 -5.91 -6.81 12.49
CA MET A 70 -6.27 -5.65 11.68
C MET A 70 -7.79 -5.46 11.61
N ALA A 71 -8.57 -6.52 11.42
CA ALA A 71 -10.02 -6.43 11.36
C ALA A 71 -10.62 -5.91 12.69
N ALA A 72 -10.11 -6.40 13.82
CA ALA A 72 -10.48 -5.90 15.14
C ALA A 72 -10.14 -4.41 15.30
N MET A 73 -8.92 -4.02 14.95
CA MET A 73 -8.46 -2.63 14.99
C MET A 73 -9.32 -1.70 14.11
N VAL A 74 -9.69 -2.14 12.90
CA VAL A 74 -10.57 -1.37 12.01
C VAL A 74 -11.94 -1.17 12.65
N GLY A 75 -12.51 -2.20 13.27
CA GLY A 75 -13.79 -2.12 13.99
C GLY A 75 -13.76 -1.13 15.16
N ASP A 76 -12.67 -1.12 15.92
CA ASP A 76 -12.47 -0.19 17.03
C ASP A 76 -12.28 1.27 16.58
N ILE A 77 -11.60 1.47 15.44
CA ILE A 77 -11.41 2.81 14.86
C ILE A 77 -12.69 3.35 14.25
N ASN A 78 -13.38 2.53 13.45
CA ASN A 78 -14.54 2.94 12.68
C ASN A 78 -15.58 1.82 12.64
N PRO A 79 -16.54 1.82 13.58
CA PRO A 79 -17.61 0.81 13.62
C PRO A 79 -18.48 0.77 12.35
N GLY A 80 -18.47 1.85 11.53
CA GLY A 80 -19.15 1.90 10.23
C GLY A 80 -18.36 1.23 9.10
N CYS A 81 -17.11 0.87 9.31
CA CYS A 81 -16.27 0.19 8.34
C CYS A 81 -16.39 -1.33 8.49
N ARG A 82 -16.80 -2.05 7.45
CA ARG A 82 -16.75 -3.51 7.43
C ARG A 82 -15.39 -3.98 7.00
N ALA A 83 -14.68 -4.67 7.90
CA ALA A 83 -13.43 -5.34 7.60
C ALA A 83 -13.68 -6.81 7.21
N PHE A 84 -13.12 -7.25 6.08
CA PHE A 84 -13.08 -8.64 5.64
C PHE A 84 -11.64 -9.14 5.70
N ALA A 85 -11.40 -10.19 6.48
CA ALA A 85 -10.08 -10.72 6.75
C ALA A 85 -9.82 -12.02 5.99
N HIS A 86 -8.85 -12.01 5.08
CA HIS A 86 -8.44 -13.18 4.30
C HIS A 86 -7.05 -13.64 4.74
N ASP A 87 -6.98 -14.77 5.41
CA ASP A 87 -5.73 -15.46 5.71
C ASP A 87 -5.27 -16.23 4.48
N ALA A 88 -4.53 -15.55 3.59
CA ALA A 88 -4.08 -16.13 2.34
C ALA A 88 -2.72 -15.59 1.89
N PHE A 89 -1.88 -16.50 1.39
CA PHE A 89 -0.63 -16.11 0.73
C PHE A 89 -0.94 -15.63 -0.70
N VAL A 90 -0.59 -14.39 -1.01
CA VAL A 90 -0.85 -13.80 -2.34
C VAL A 90 0.30 -14.15 -3.28
N LEU A 91 0.03 -15.02 -4.22
CA LEU A 91 0.95 -15.47 -5.27
C LEU A 91 0.41 -15.08 -6.65
N ALA A 92 1.29 -15.05 -7.64
CA ALA A 92 0.87 -14.81 -9.02
C ALA A 92 -0.14 -15.86 -9.53
N GLU A 93 0.00 -17.11 -9.06
CA GLU A 93 -0.81 -18.25 -9.48
C GLU A 93 -2.23 -18.24 -8.91
N ASN A 94 -2.43 -17.71 -7.69
CA ASN A 94 -3.75 -17.67 -7.05
C ASN A 94 -4.40 -16.27 -7.09
N LEU A 95 -3.70 -15.26 -7.61
CA LEU A 95 -4.11 -13.87 -7.55
C LEU A 95 -5.49 -13.61 -8.16
N VAL A 96 -5.77 -14.21 -9.32
CA VAL A 96 -7.06 -14.02 -10.01
C VAL A 96 -8.21 -14.59 -9.17
N ALA A 97 -8.08 -15.83 -8.69
CA ALA A 97 -9.11 -16.44 -7.86
C ALA A 97 -9.33 -15.68 -6.56
N LEU A 98 -8.26 -15.24 -5.91
CA LEU A 98 -8.33 -14.42 -4.70
C LEU A 98 -9.01 -13.07 -4.95
N TYR A 99 -8.67 -12.41 -6.04
CA TYR A 99 -9.30 -11.14 -6.43
C TYR A 99 -10.82 -11.32 -6.67
N GLU A 100 -11.23 -12.37 -7.38
CA GLU A 100 -12.65 -12.67 -7.64
C GLU A 100 -13.41 -12.95 -6.33
N THR A 101 -12.82 -13.73 -5.40
CA THR A 101 -13.39 -13.96 -4.07
C THR A 101 -13.58 -12.63 -3.32
N CYS A 102 -12.57 -11.78 -3.28
CA CYS A 102 -12.63 -10.46 -2.65
C CYS A 102 -13.68 -9.55 -3.31
N LEU A 103 -13.80 -9.63 -4.64
CA LEU A 103 -14.77 -8.86 -5.41
C LEU A 103 -16.22 -9.29 -5.11
N GLU A 104 -16.47 -10.59 -5.01
CA GLU A 104 -17.77 -11.14 -4.62
C GLU A 104 -18.17 -10.69 -3.21
N GLU A 105 -17.29 -10.82 -2.23
CA GLU A 105 -17.53 -10.35 -0.86
C GLU A 105 -17.74 -8.83 -0.77
N ALA A 106 -17.06 -8.09 -1.64
CA ALA A 106 -17.29 -6.65 -1.80
C ALA A 106 -18.63 -6.30 -2.46
N GLY A 107 -19.41 -7.30 -2.88
CA GLY A 107 -20.67 -7.09 -3.58
C GLY A 107 -20.49 -6.68 -5.04
N GLY A 108 -19.44 -7.18 -5.69
CA GLY A 108 -19.12 -6.96 -7.10
C GLY A 108 -18.43 -5.65 -7.40
N ARG A 109 -17.90 -4.94 -6.37
CA ARG A 109 -17.21 -3.65 -6.55
C ARG A 109 -16.00 -3.51 -5.65
N ILE A 110 -14.86 -3.17 -6.24
CA ILE A 110 -13.66 -2.70 -5.55
C ILE A 110 -13.27 -1.37 -6.20
N ASP A 111 -13.24 -0.30 -5.42
CA ASP A 111 -12.96 1.06 -5.91
C ASP A 111 -11.45 1.34 -6.03
N TYR A 112 -10.66 0.67 -5.19
CA TYR A 112 -9.20 0.85 -5.19
C TYR A 112 -8.49 -0.37 -4.64
N VAL A 113 -7.34 -0.71 -5.21
CA VAL A 113 -6.47 -1.77 -4.72
C VAL A 113 -5.15 -1.17 -4.23
N VAL A 114 -4.75 -1.56 -3.03
CA VAL A 114 -3.46 -1.20 -2.43
C VAL A 114 -2.56 -2.43 -2.40
N ASP A 115 -1.43 -2.35 -3.08
CA ASP A 115 -0.40 -3.38 -3.10
C ASP A 115 0.75 -3.01 -2.14
N ALA A 116 0.78 -3.66 -0.99
CA ALA A 116 1.86 -3.58 0.00
C ALA A 116 2.61 -4.91 0.16
N ILE A 117 2.54 -5.80 -0.86
CA ILE A 117 3.27 -7.06 -0.91
C ILE A 117 4.76 -6.79 -1.17
N ASP A 118 5.65 -7.71 -0.83
CA ASP A 118 7.10 -7.61 -1.07
C ASP A 118 7.59 -8.39 -2.29
N THR A 119 6.78 -9.35 -2.79
CA THR A 119 7.15 -10.26 -3.88
C THR A 119 6.97 -9.63 -5.26
N VAL A 120 8.07 -9.48 -6.01
CA VAL A 120 8.09 -8.82 -7.33
C VAL A 120 7.19 -9.51 -8.36
N SER A 121 7.18 -10.85 -8.41
CA SER A 121 6.35 -11.62 -9.34
C SER A 121 4.86 -11.33 -9.14
N THR A 122 4.42 -11.30 -7.89
CA THR A 122 3.03 -11.03 -7.52
C THR A 122 2.64 -9.57 -7.84
N LYS A 123 3.52 -8.60 -7.55
CA LYS A 123 3.32 -7.19 -7.93
C LYS A 123 3.11 -7.02 -9.43
N LEU A 124 3.90 -7.73 -10.23
CA LEU A 124 3.79 -7.67 -11.69
C LEU A 124 2.52 -8.34 -12.20
N ALA A 125 2.13 -9.47 -11.61
CA ALA A 125 0.86 -10.13 -11.93
C ALA A 125 -0.33 -9.23 -11.58
N LEU A 126 -0.31 -8.59 -10.42
CA LEU A 126 -1.35 -7.67 -10.00
C LEU A 126 -1.42 -6.42 -10.90
N ALA A 127 -0.28 -5.87 -11.31
CA ALA A 127 -0.25 -4.73 -12.24
C ALA A 127 -0.78 -5.11 -13.64
N ALA A 128 -0.52 -6.32 -14.11
CA ALA A 128 -1.08 -6.85 -15.35
C ALA A 128 -2.60 -7.04 -15.24
N LEU A 129 -3.07 -7.63 -14.14
CA LEU A 129 -4.49 -7.82 -13.86
C LEU A 129 -5.23 -6.47 -13.76
N ALA A 130 -4.61 -5.48 -13.11
CA ALA A 130 -5.19 -4.13 -13.02
C ALA A 130 -5.36 -3.49 -14.40
N GLN A 131 -4.37 -3.63 -15.29
CA GLN A 131 -4.48 -3.14 -16.66
C GLN A 131 -5.53 -3.89 -17.47
N GLU A 132 -5.65 -5.20 -17.30
CA GLU A 132 -6.64 -6.05 -17.99
C GLU A 132 -8.07 -5.74 -17.56
N ARG A 133 -8.29 -5.63 -16.24
CA ARG A 133 -9.62 -5.45 -15.65
C ARG A 133 -10.03 -4.00 -15.46
N GLY A 134 -9.09 -3.06 -15.58
CA GLY A 134 -9.34 -1.62 -15.51
C GLY A 134 -9.62 -1.09 -14.10
N PHE A 135 -9.08 -1.71 -13.04
CA PHE A 135 -9.22 -1.20 -11.68
C PHE A 135 -8.05 -0.31 -11.24
N GLU A 136 -8.32 0.60 -10.32
CA GLU A 136 -7.31 1.50 -9.74
C GLU A 136 -6.37 0.76 -8.81
N LEU A 137 -5.07 0.98 -8.97
CA LEU A 137 -4.02 0.31 -8.22
C LEU A 137 -2.92 1.29 -7.81
N ILE A 138 -2.49 1.23 -6.55
CA ILE A 138 -1.23 1.81 -6.10
C ILE A 138 -0.34 0.73 -5.49
N SER A 139 0.92 0.66 -5.92
CA SER A 139 1.89 -0.30 -5.42
C SER A 139 2.97 0.39 -4.60
N SER A 140 3.22 -0.11 -3.38
CA SER A 140 4.33 0.34 -2.56
C SER A 140 5.64 -0.25 -3.06
N MET A 141 6.64 0.60 -3.27
CA MET A 141 8.01 0.14 -3.47
C MET A 141 8.70 -0.08 -2.10
N GLY A 142 9.93 -0.57 -2.10
CA GLY A 142 10.66 -0.88 -0.87
C GLY A 142 11.00 0.36 -0.03
N GLY A 143 10.71 0.27 1.28
CA GLY A 143 11.08 1.29 2.27
C GLY A 143 12.31 0.92 3.12
N ALA A 144 12.89 -0.29 2.94
CA ALA A 144 14.09 -0.70 3.65
C ALA A 144 15.29 0.18 3.26
N LYS A 145 16.16 0.47 4.23
CA LYS A 145 17.36 1.31 4.06
C LYS A 145 17.06 2.75 3.65
N LYS A 146 15.88 3.25 3.92
CA LYS A 146 15.44 4.63 3.67
C LYS A 146 15.25 5.35 4.99
N ILE A 147 15.74 6.59 5.07
CA ILE A 147 15.69 7.44 6.27
C ILE A 147 15.21 8.86 5.98
N HIS A 148 15.03 9.22 4.69
CA HIS A 148 14.61 10.54 4.24
C HIS A 148 13.16 10.52 3.75
N PRO A 149 12.16 10.73 4.63
CA PRO A 149 10.74 10.71 4.26
C PRO A 149 10.38 11.83 3.27
N GLU A 150 11.11 12.94 3.26
CA GLU A 150 10.97 14.03 2.29
C GLU A 150 11.30 13.60 0.85
N CYS A 151 11.97 12.45 0.68
CA CYS A 151 12.25 11.84 -0.62
C CYS A 151 11.14 10.92 -1.12
N LEU A 152 10.09 10.69 -0.33
CA LEU A 152 8.96 9.87 -0.78
C LEU A 152 8.16 10.60 -1.87
N ARG A 153 7.79 9.86 -2.91
CA ARG A 153 7.04 10.37 -4.08
C ARG A 153 6.03 9.35 -4.53
N ILE A 154 4.88 9.84 -4.99
CA ILE A 154 3.91 9.05 -5.75
C ILE A 154 4.04 9.45 -7.23
N ALA A 155 4.29 8.47 -8.08
CA ALA A 155 4.45 8.69 -9.52
C ALA A 155 4.08 7.43 -10.30
N ASP A 156 4.06 7.54 -11.64
CA ASP A 156 4.08 6.36 -12.51
C ASP A 156 5.43 5.63 -12.39
N VAL A 157 5.42 4.31 -12.40
CA VAL A 157 6.63 3.48 -12.29
C VAL A 157 7.69 3.86 -13.33
N HIS A 158 7.27 4.27 -14.52
CA HIS A 158 8.16 4.66 -15.61
C HIS A 158 8.91 5.97 -15.35
N LYS A 159 8.44 6.79 -14.41
CA LYS A 159 9.03 8.09 -14.03
C LYS A 159 9.88 8.01 -12.74
N THR A 160 10.03 6.82 -12.16
CA THR A 160 10.77 6.64 -10.89
C THR A 160 12.28 6.75 -11.09
N VAL A 161 12.98 7.23 -10.06
CA VAL A 161 14.44 7.36 -10.00
C VAL A 161 14.98 6.79 -8.68
N ASN A 162 16.27 6.45 -8.62
CA ASN A 162 17.03 6.06 -7.41
C ASN A 162 16.46 4.90 -6.55
N CYS A 163 15.42 4.21 -6.98
CA CYS A 163 14.85 3.07 -6.28
C CYS A 163 15.16 1.76 -7.03
N SER A 164 15.86 0.83 -6.37
CA SER A 164 16.26 -0.45 -6.96
C SER A 164 15.06 -1.33 -7.33
N LEU A 165 14.06 -1.43 -6.45
CA LEU A 165 12.83 -2.19 -6.71
C LEU A 165 12.04 -1.57 -7.87
N ALA A 166 11.85 -0.25 -7.86
CA ALA A 166 11.15 0.43 -8.95
C ALA A 166 11.89 0.27 -10.29
N ARG A 167 13.22 0.18 -10.29
CA ARG A 167 14.01 -0.11 -11.50
C ARG A 167 13.70 -1.50 -12.06
N ILE A 168 13.58 -2.51 -11.19
CA ILE A 168 13.20 -3.87 -11.59
C ILE A 168 11.77 -3.85 -12.13
N MET A 169 10.83 -3.28 -11.37
CA MET A 169 9.43 -3.17 -11.78
C MET A 169 9.28 -2.47 -13.12
N ARG A 170 9.94 -1.33 -13.32
CA ARG A 170 9.92 -0.58 -14.59
C ARG A 170 10.42 -1.40 -15.79
N LYS A 171 11.51 -2.17 -15.59
CA LYS A 171 12.05 -3.04 -16.64
C LYS A 171 11.07 -4.15 -16.98
N GLU A 172 10.51 -4.82 -16.00
CA GLU A 172 9.58 -5.93 -16.20
C GLU A 172 8.19 -5.46 -16.68
N CYS A 173 7.70 -4.31 -16.24
CA CYS A 173 6.47 -3.70 -16.77
C CYS A 173 6.60 -3.44 -18.27
N ARG A 174 7.72 -2.88 -18.74
CA ARG A 174 7.98 -2.65 -20.17
C ARG A 174 7.95 -3.95 -20.97
N LYS A 175 8.61 -5.00 -20.48
CA LYS A 175 8.62 -6.31 -21.15
C LYS A 175 7.24 -6.95 -21.26
N ARG A 176 6.35 -6.69 -20.29
CA ARG A 176 5.00 -7.26 -20.22
C ARG A 176 3.93 -6.35 -20.82
N GLY A 177 4.30 -5.21 -21.41
CA GLY A 177 3.35 -4.26 -21.98
C GLY A 177 2.46 -3.57 -20.95
N ILE A 178 2.87 -3.52 -19.66
CA ILE A 178 2.18 -2.76 -18.61
C ILE A 178 2.51 -1.29 -18.82
N ARG A 179 1.50 -0.50 -19.20
CA ARG A 179 1.65 0.89 -19.62
C ARG A 179 1.74 1.86 -18.46
N HIS A 180 0.97 1.58 -17.41
CA HIS A 180 0.84 2.45 -16.25
C HIS A 180 0.83 1.62 -14.98
N LEU A 181 1.57 2.06 -13.97
CA LEU A 181 1.50 1.56 -12.61
C LEU A 181 1.82 2.71 -11.67
N ARG A 182 0.83 3.14 -10.89
CA ARG A 182 1.04 4.14 -9.85
C ARG A 182 1.80 3.53 -8.70
N VAL A 183 2.87 4.18 -8.27
CA VAL A 183 3.74 3.66 -7.20
C VAL A 183 4.09 4.74 -6.19
N LEU A 184 4.20 4.32 -4.92
CA LEU A 184 4.90 5.08 -3.89
C LEU A 184 6.34 4.55 -3.80
N TYR A 185 7.32 5.43 -3.91
CA TYR A 185 8.74 5.10 -3.85
C TYR A 185 9.56 6.22 -3.19
N SER A 186 10.77 5.92 -2.75
CA SER A 186 11.73 6.93 -2.33
C SER A 186 12.69 7.25 -3.47
N CYS A 187 12.85 8.53 -3.79
CA CYS A 187 13.87 9.02 -4.71
C CYS A 187 15.23 9.28 -4.02
N GLU A 188 15.37 8.93 -2.74
CA GLU A 188 16.61 9.00 -1.98
C GLU A 188 17.72 8.22 -2.68
N GLU A 189 18.87 8.85 -2.80
CA GLU A 189 20.04 8.19 -3.40
C GLU A 189 20.47 6.99 -2.56
N PRO A 190 20.80 5.85 -3.21
CA PRO A 190 21.26 4.68 -2.48
C PRO A 190 22.57 4.96 -1.76
N VAL A 191 22.57 4.88 -0.44
CA VAL A 191 23.82 4.95 0.33
C VAL A 191 24.69 3.74 -0.03
N ARG A 192 25.87 3.99 -0.56
CA ARG A 192 26.87 2.96 -0.78
C ARG A 192 27.50 2.61 0.56
N ILE A 193 27.00 1.60 1.23
CA ILE A 193 27.63 1.06 2.42
C ILE A 193 28.79 0.17 1.92
N ALA A 194 29.99 0.56 2.25
CA ALA A 194 31.16 -0.30 2.05
C ALA A 194 30.93 -1.57 2.87
N ALA A 195 30.79 -2.71 2.20
CA ALA A 195 30.71 -3.98 2.91
C ALA A 195 32.01 -4.20 3.68
N ALA A 196 31.90 -4.65 4.94
CA ALA A 196 33.08 -5.07 5.66
C ALA A 196 33.80 -6.17 4.85
N PRO A 197 35.13 -6.15 4.80
CA PRO A 197 35.88 -7.19 4.11
C PRO A 197 35.48 -8.56 4.64
N GLY A 198 34.99 -9.48 3.77
CA GLY A 198 34.59 -10.83 4.14
C GLY A 198 33.13 -11.04 4.51
N ALA A 199 32.31 -10.01 4.56
CA ALA A 199 30.88 -10.15 4.86
C ALA A 199 30.13 -10.97 3.79
N ALA A 200 29.40 -12.02 4.20
CA ALA A 200 28.59 -12.83 3.32
C ALA A 200 27.45 -12.00 2.67
N ARG A 201 26.94 -12.47 1.52
CA ARG A 201 25.89 -11.75 0.78
C ARG A 201 24.59 -11.58 1.59
N SER A 202 24.32 -12.50 2.53
CA SER A 202 23.22 -12.46 3.49
C SER A 202 23.38 -11.37 4.56
N GLU A 203 24.60 -11.12 5.03
CA GLU A 203 24.87 -10.07 6.04
C GLU A 203 24.74 -8.65 5.48
N ARG A 204 24.78 -8.50 4.14
CA ARG A 204 24.51 -7.23 3.45
C ARG A 204 23.04 -6.84 3.46
N SER A 205 22.14 -7.76 3.88
CA SER A 205 20.69 -7.51 3.97
C SER A 205 20.25 -7.01 5.33
N ASP A 206 21.10 -7.04 6.36
CA ASP A 206 20.76 -6.77 7.77
C ASP A 206 20.58 -5.29 8.13
N LEU A 207 20.56 -4.39 7.16
CA LEU A 207 20.15 -3.02 7.41
C LEU A 207 18.65 -2.98 7.58
N GLY A 208 18.23 -2.88 8.83
CA GLY A 208 16.85 -2.82 9.25
C GLY A 208 16.04 -1.71 8.55
N THR A 209 14.76 -1.74 8.75
CA THR A 209 13.85 -0.68 8.31
C THR A 209 13.69 0.31 9.45
N ALA A 210 13.88 1.60 9.19
CA ALA A 210 13.62 2.65 10.17
C ALA A 210 12.14 2.60 10.60
N SER A 211 11.88 2.72 11.89
CA SER A 211 10.54 2.53 12.47
C SER A 211 9.48 3.48 11.88
N PHE A 212 9.89 4.68 11.49
CA PHE A 212 9.00 5.74 10.98
C PHE A 212 8.75 5.65 9.48
N MET A 213 9.64 5.05 8.70
CA MET A 213 9.54 5.08 7.24
C MET A 213 8.31 4.31 6.69
N PRO A 214 8.07 3.05 7.05
CA PRO A 214 6.88 2.33 6.59
C PRO A 214 5.56 2.96 7.05
N PRO A 215 5.42 3.48 8.29
CA PRO A 215 4.26 4.25 8.70
C PRO A 215 3.96 5.43 7.78
N ILE A 216 4.96 6.27 7.50
CA ILE A 216 4.78 7.43 6.61
C ILE A 216 4.38 6.98 5.20
N MET A 217 4.98 5.91 4.68
CA MET A 217 4.61 5.34 3.38
C MET A 217 3.15 4.89 3.37
N GLY A 218 2.68 4.20 4.41
CA GLY A 218 1.30 3.77 4.56
C GLY A 218 0.32 4.94 4.58
N GLN A 219 0.62 5.98 5.36
CA GLN A 219 -0.16 7.21 5.41
C GLN A 219 -0.24 7.93 4.05
N MET A 220 0.87 7.99 3.31
CA MET A 220 0.89 8.59 1.97
C MET A 220 0.03 7.81 0.97
N ILE A 221 0.08 6.47 1.00
CA ILE A 221 -0.77 5.62 0.17
C ILE A 221 -2.24 5.85 0.51
N ALA A 222 -2.60 5.80 1.79
CA ALA A 222 -3.97 6.05 2.23
C ALA A 222 -4.45 7.45 1.79
N GLY A 223 -3.62 8.47 1.95
CA GLY A 223 -3.93 9.82 1.49
C GLY A 223 -4.19 9.90 -0.01
N GLU A 224 -3.46 9.14 -0.82
CA GLU A 224 -3.70 9.05 -2.26
C GLU A 224 -5.05 8.39 -2.58
N VAL A 225 -5.34 7.24 -1.95
CA VAL A 225 -6.60 6.51 -2.11
C VAL A 225 -7.79 7.38 -1.69
N LEU A 226 -7.72 8.01 -0.52
CA LEU A 226 -8.76 8.89 0.00
C LEU A 226 -9.03 10.08 -0.94
N ARG A 227 -7.98 10.71 -1.47
CA ARG A 227 -8.12 11.82 -2.46
C ARG A 227 -8.76 11.34 -3.75
N HIS A 228 -8.37 10.17 -4.24
CA HIS A 228 -8.94 9.59 -5.46
C HIS A 228 -10.44 9.32 -5.28
N ILE A 229 -10.82 8.57 -4.25
CA ILE A 229 -12.22 8.18 -3.99
C ILE A 229 -13.11 9.39 -3.69
N SER A 230 -12.63 10.34 -2.89
CA SER A 230 -13.40 11.53 -2.55
C SER A 230 -13.46 12.56 -3.69
N CYS A 231 -12.76 12.30 -4.81
CA CYS A 231 -12.57 13.26 -5.91
C CYS A 231 -11.98 14.60 -5.43
N LEU A 232 -11.10 14.55 -4.42
CA LEU A 232 -10.25 15.67 -4.05
C LEU A 232 -9.13 15.81 -5.09
N LEU A 233 -9.49 15.88 -6.37
CA LEU A 233 -8.57 16.36 -7.37
C LEU A 233 -8.27 17.82 -7.04
N TYR A 234 -7.01 18.16 -6.92
CA TYR A 234 -6.57 19.53 -6.95
C TYR A 234 -7.06 20.15 -8.26
N THR A 235 -8.18 20.82 -8.22
CA THR A 235 -8.41 21.92 -9.14
C THR A 235 -7.45 22.98 -8.68
N SER A 236 -6.27 23.09 -9.32
CA SER A 236 -5.51 24.32 -9.24
C SER A 236 -6.48 25.45 -9.46
N PRO A 237 -6.52 26.52 -8.61
CA PRO A 237 -7.38 27.64 -8.88
C PRO A 237 -7.11 28.09 -10.30
N SER A 238 -8.16 28.09 -11.12
CA SER A 238 -8.05 28.58 -12.50
C SER A 238 -7.51 30.02 -12.42
N PRO A 239 -6.51 30.38 -13.24
CA PRO A 239 -6.05 31.77 -13.32
C PRO A 239 -7.14 32.77 -13.71
N ARG A 240 -8.37 32.30 -13.91
CA ARG A 240 -9.55 33.08 -14.36
C ARG A 240 -10.59 33.35 -13.29
N ASP A 241 -10.36 32.98 -12.03
CA ASP A 241 -11.29 33.43 -10.97
C ASP A 241 -11.09 34.93 -10.78
N PRO A 242 -12.12 35.77 -11.08
CA PRO A 242 -11.99 37.20 -10.91
C PRO A 242 -11.80 37.50 -9.43
N LYS A 243 -10.74 38.24 -9.09
CA LYS A 243 -10.56 38.80 -7.77
C LYS A 243 -11.78 39.70 -7.51
N THR A 244 -12.68 39.26 -6.63
CA THR A 244 -13.68 40.10 -6.07
C THR A 244 -12.96 41.12 -5.19
N SER A 245 -12.91 42.36 -5.68
CA SER A 245 -12.51 43.56 -4.97
C SER A 245 -13.52 43.90 -3.88
#